data_1908fffad5592c245936920eeb2f7025
#
_entry.id   1908fffad5592c245936920eeb2f7025
#
_cell.length_a   1.000
_cell.length_b   1.000
_cell.length_c   1.000
_cell.angle_alpha   90.00
_cell.angle_beta   90.00
_cell.angle_gamma   90.00
#
_symmetry.space_group_name_H-M   'P 1'
#
loop_
_entity.id
_entity.type
_entity.pdbx_description
1 polymer ?
#
loop_
_entity_poly.entity_id
_entity_poly.type
_entity_poly.pdbx_seq_one_letter_code
_entity_poly.pdbx_strand_id
1 'polypeptide(L)'
;MLKQKQSKKGSLTALLCIAGLLLLVILLENLNLLLPSTPAILLPTSQLFTVLKKAAVYSLVAVSMNLLNGFTGLFSLGQAGFMLLGAYTYGILMVPLAAKDQVYYLFGGSAVKFSLPDLFGGIFGSGGFGGAVSLVLSVLVALILAGCVAALFAWLIGLPVLRLKSDYLAIATLGFAEILRAIFQWQKLGPVTNGANMIKSFPTFTDFNISGKNGSVVLY
;
A
#
# COMPACT_ATOMS: atom_id res chain seq x y z
N MET A 1 -15.85 8.38 33.14
CA MET A 1 -16.25 7.77 31.85
C MET A 1 -17.33 8.62 31.21
N LEU A 2 -17.02 9.59 30.38
CA LEU A 2 -18.00 10.38 29.63
C LEU A 2 -18.36 9.57 28.38
N LYS A 3 -19.53 8.96 28.35
CA LYS A 3 -20.15 8.40 27.15
C LYS A 3 -20.44 9.58 26.19
N GLN A 4 -19.55 9.83 25.25
CA GLN A 4 -19.79 10.74 24.16
C GLN A 4 -20.90 10.14 23.28
N LYS A 5 -22.12 10.69 23.46
CA LYS A 5 -23.28 10.37 22.64
C LYS A 5 -22.98 10.89 21.22
N GLN A 6 -22.39 10.03 20.37
CA GLN A 6 -22.17 10.38 18.97
C GLN A 6 -23.52 10.74 18.37
N SER A 7 -23.68 12.02 18.03
CA SER A 7 -24.86 12.52 17.35
C SER A 7 -24.97 11.81 16.00
N LYS A 8 -26.10 11.15 15.74
CA LYS A 8 -26.41 10.51 14.44
C LYS A 8 -26.18 11.48 13.26
N LYS A 9 -26.32 12.79 13.51
CA LYS A 9 -26.02 13.85 12.54
C LYS A 9 -24.52 13.93 12.17
N GLY A 10 -23.60 13.78 13.14
CA GLY A 10 -22.15 13.80 12.88
C GLY A 10 -21.68 12.59 12.07
N SER A 11 -22.27 11.42 12.31
CA SER A 11 -21.97 10.22 11.52
C SER A 11 -22.50 10.34 10.08
N LEU A 12 -23.69 10.92 9.89
CA LEU A 12 -24.29 11.15 8.58
C LEU A 12 -23.49 12.17 7.75
N THR A 13 -23.06 13.28 8.37
CA THR A 13 -22.22 14.28 7.70
C THR A 13 -20.85 13.71 7.30
N ALA A 14 -20.21 12.91 8.16
CA ALA A 14 -18.96 12.23 7.81
C ALA A 14 -19.15 11.27 6.62
N LEU A 15 -20.23 10.50 6.59
CA LEU A 15 -20.56 9.57 5.52
C LEU A 15 -20.84 10.30 4.20
N LEU A 16 -21.56 11.42 4.26
CA LEU A 16 -21.80 12.28 3.11
C LEU A 16 -20.53 12.93 2.56
N CYS A 17 -19.61 13.36 3.45
CA CYS A 17 -18.30 13.89 3.04
C CYS A 17 -17.46 12.82 2.34
N ILE A 18 -17.42 11.60 2.89
CA ILE A 18 -16.68 10.47 2.29
C ILE A 18 -17.29 10.12 0.93
N ALA A 19 -18.61 9.98 0.85
CA ALA A 19 -19.32 9.70 -0.41
C ALA A 19 -19.08 10.80 -1.44
N GLY A 20 -19.14 12.07 -1.04
CA GLY A 20 -18.86 13.22 -1.90
C GLY A 20 -17.42 13.23 -2.43
N LEU A 21 -16.45 12.87 -1.58
CA LEU A 21 -15.05 12.79 -1.95
C LEU A 21 -14.80 11.62 -2.93
N LEU A 22 -15.40 10.46 -2.68
CA LEU A 22 -15.34 9.32 -3.60
C LEU A 22 -15.95 9.64 -4.95
N LEU A 23 -17.13 10.29 -4.95
CA LEU A 23 -17.82 10.71 -6.17
C LEU A 23 -16.97 11.73 -6.96
N LEU A 24 -16.34 12.67 -6.28
CA LEU A 24 -15.42 13.64 -6.88
C LEU A 24 -14.22 12.96 -7.53
N VAL A 25 -13.60 11.97 -6.85
CA VAL A 25 -12.48 11.21 -7.41
C VAL A 25 -12.89 10.43 -8.65
N ILE A 26 -14.03 9.71 -8.59
CA ILE A 26 -14.57 8.96 -9.72
C ILE A 26 -14.89 9.89 -10.91
N LEU A 27 -15.45 11.07 -10.64
CA LEU A 27 -15.80 12.04 -11.67
C LEU A 27 -14.54 12.63 -12.32
N LEU A 28 -13.52 12.95 -11.54
CA LEU A 28 -12.23 13.43 -12.04
C LEU A 28 -11.53 12.36 -12.90
N GLU A 29 -11.59 11.09 -12.52
CA GLU A 29 -10.96 10.00 -13.26
C GLU A 29 -11.64 9.72 -14.60
N ASN A 30 -12.96 9.85 -14.64
CA ASN A 30 -13.76 9.65 -15.85
C ASN A 30 -13.99 10.94 -16.64
N LEU A 31 -13.34 12.05 -16.26
CA LEU A 31 -13.53 13.35 -16.90
C LEU A 31 -13.12 13.33 -18.40
N ASN A 32 -12.12 12.52 -18.74
CA ASN A 32 -11.71 12.30 -20.15
C ASN A 32 -12.80 11.66 -21.01
N LEU A 33 -13.69 10.87 -20.39
CA LEU A 33 -14.82 10.24 -21.08
C LEU A 33 -15.96 11.25 -21.33
N LEU A 34 -16.07 12.26 -20.44
CA LEU A 34 -17.13 13.25 -20.45
C LEU A 34 -16.76 14.51 -21.28
N LEU A 35 -15.48 14.87 -21.32
CA LEU A 35 -14.97 16.07 -22.00
C LEU A 35 -13.70 15.73 -22.80
N PRO A 36 -13.79 15.64 -24.14
CA PRO A 36 -12.64 15.30 -25.00
C PRO A 36 -11.49 16.34 -24.96
N SER A 37 -11.75 17.56 -24.47
CA SER A 37 -10.78 18.66 -24.38
C SER A 37 -10.34 18.95 -22.93
N THR A 38 -10.12 17.92 -22.11
CA THR A 38 -9.65 18.10 -20.73
C THR A 38 -8.22 18.63 -20.67
N PRO A 39 -7.92 19.65 -19.84
CA PRO A 39 -6.56 20.12 -19.66
C PRO A 39 -5.65 19.00 -19.09
N ALA A 40 -4.39 18.97 -19.54
CA ALA A 40 -3.41 17.93 -19.21
C ALA A 40 -3.23 17.68 -17.68
N ILE A 41 -3.53 18.69 -16.86
CA ILE A 41 -3.46 18.63 -15.39
C ILE A 41 -4.54 17.69 -14.79
N LEU A 42 -5.68 17.55 -15.45
CA LEU A 42 -6.82 16.74 -15.01
C LEU A 42 -6.83 15.33 -15.60
N LEU A 43 -5.80 14.97 -16.36
CA LEU A 43 -5.64 13.62 -16.87
C LEU A 43 -5.30 12.64 -15.73
N PRO A 44 -5.82 11.38 -15.75
CA PRO A 44 -5.51 10.36 -14.74
C PRO A 44 -4.01 10.07 -14.58
N THR A 45 -3.23 10.32 -15.63
CA THR A 45 -1.77 10.19 -15.65
C THR A 45 -1.03 11.43 -15.13
N SER A 46 -1.75 12.48 -14.74
CA SER A 46 -1.16 13.74 -14.30
C SER A 46 -0.49 13.65 -12.93
N GLN A 47 0.40 14.58 -12.67
CA GLN A 47 1.05 14.77 -11.36
C GLN A 47 0.04 14.93 -10.22
N LEU A 48 -1.11 15.56 -10.49
CA LEU A 48 -2.17 15.80 -9.52
C LEU A 48 -2.73 14.48 -8.98
N PHE A 49 -3.06 13.53 -9.85
CA PHE A 49 -3.55 12.20 -9.42
C PHE A 49 -2.49 11.42 -8.66
N THR A 50 -1.22 11.52 -9.05
CA THR A 50 -0.12 10.89 -8.31
C THR A 50 -0.03 11.46 -6.89
N VAL A 51 -0.19 12.77 -6.72
CA VAL A 51 -0.20 13.42 -5.40
C VAL A 51 -1.44 13.01 -4.60
N LEU A 52 -2.63 12.96 -5.22
CA LEU A 52 -3.86 12.52 -4.56
C LEU A 52 -3.76 11.07 -4.06
N LYS A 53 -3.26 10.15 -4.89
CA LYS A 53 -3.03 8.75 -4.48
C LYS A 53 -2.07 8.64 -3.31
N LYS A 54 -0.96 9.38 -3.34
CA LYS A 54 -0.03 9.46 -2.19
C LYS A 54 -0.68 10.05 -0.95
N ALA A 55 -1.45 11.13 -1.10
CA ALA A 55 -2.16 11.76 0.02
C ALA A 55 -3.16 10.80 0.67
N ALA A 56 -3.89 9.99 -0.12
CA ALA A 56 -4.80 8.98 0.39
C ALA A 56 -4.07 7.91 1.24
N VAL A 57 -2.92 7.41 0.76
CA VAL A 57 -2.11 6.45 1.51
C VAL A 57 -1.58 7.07 2.80
N TYR A 58 -1.03 8.29 2.75
CA TYR A 58 -0.53 8.96 3.94
C TYR A 58 -1.65 9.35 4.93
N SER A 59 -2.86 9.62 4.46
CA SER A 59 -3.99 9.85 5.36
C SER A 59 -4.36 8.60 6.17
N LEU A 60 -4.30 7.41 5.54
CA LEU A 60 -4.48 6.14 6.25
C LEU A 60 -3.39 5.92 7.31
N VAL A 61 -2.14 6.21 6.97
CA VAL A 61 -1.02 6.14 7.92
C VAL A 61 -1.22 7.13 9.07
N ALA A 62 -1.66 8.36 8.79
CA ALA A 62 -1.94 9.38 9.81
C ALA A 62 -3.06 8.95 10.76
N VAL A 63 -4.12 8.32 10.26
CA VAL A 63 -5.20 7.76 11.08
C VAL A 63 -4.68 6.62 11.97
N SER A 64 -3.85 5.72 11.43
CA SER A 64 -3.25 4.64 12.23
C SER A 64 -2.30 5.18 13.30
N MET A 65 -1.56 6.24 12.99
CA MET A 65 -0.70 6.93 13.94
C MET A 65 -1.50 7.62 15.05
N ASN A 66 -2.64 8.23 14.71
CA ASN A 66 -3.54 8.83 15.70
C ASN A 66 -4.18 7.78 16.60
N LEU A 67 -4.47 6.58 16.08
CA LEU A 67 -4.93 5.46 16.91
C LEU A 67 -3.92 5.10 17.99
N LEU A 68 -2.64 5.04 17.64
CA LEU A 68 -1.58 4.73 18.59
C LEU A 68 -1.26 5.91 19.51
N ASN A 69 -0.93 7.06 18.96
CA ASN A 69 -0.48 8.22 19.74
C ASN A 69 -1.65 8.91 20.48
N GLY A 70 -2.83 8.98 19.85
CA GLY A 70 -4.00 9.67 20.40
C GLY A 70 -4.74 8.87 21.45
N PHE A 71 -4.98 7.57 21.22
CA PHE A 71 -5.77 6.74 22.14
C PHE A 71 -4.93 6.11 23.24
N THR A 72 -3.73 5.63 22.96
CA THR A 72 -2.88 4.99 23.97
C THR A 72 -2.01 5.98 24.74
N GLY A 73 -1.84 7.20 24.24
CA GLY A 73 -0.93 8.20 24.79
C GLY A 73 0.55 7.84 24.63
N LEU A 74 0.86 6.80 23.87
CA LEU A 74 2.23 6.36 23.60
C LEU A 74 2.74 7.04 22.33
N PHE A 75 3.77 7.87 22.45
CA PHE A 75 4.36 8.56 21.30
C PHE A 75 5.32 7.62 20.57
N SER A 76 4.92 7.15 19.38
CA SER A 76 5.73 6.25 18.55
C SER A 76 6.01 6.88 17.19
N LEU A 77 7.26 6.83 16.74
CA LEU A 77 7.71 7.28 15.41
C LEU A 77 8.05 6.11 14.48
N GLY A 78 7.73 4.87 14.87
CA GLY A 78 8.05 3.66 14.12
C GLY A 78 7.17 3.36 12.90
N GLN A 79 6.15 4.17 12.62
CA GLN A 79 5.18 3.90 11.54
C GLN A 79 5.84 3.75 10.17
N ALA A 80 6.90 4.53 9.90
CA ALA A 80 7.66 4.44 8.66
C ALA A 80 8.30 3.05 8.47
N GLY A 81 8.79 2.43 9.54
CA GLY A 81 9.36 1.08 9.51
C GLY A 81 8.31 0.01 9.21
N PHE A 82 7.13 0.09 9.80
CA PHE A 82 6.04 -0.84 9.51
C PHE A 82 5.47 -0.67 8.09
N MET A 83 5.37 0.57 7.62
CA MET A 83 5.00 0.86 6.23
C MET A 83 6.01 0.26 5.25
N LEU A 84 7.31 0.37 5.55
CA LEU A 84 8.39 -0.21 4.75
C LEU A 84 8.27 -1.75 4.70
N LEU A 85 8.08 -2.41 5.84
CA LEU A 85 7.89 -3.87 5.91
C LEU A 85 6.72 -4.32 5.04
N GLY A 86 5.58 -3.66 5.16
CA GLY A 86 4.39 -3.95 4.36
C GLY A 86 4.64 -3.76 2.87
N ALA A 87 5.23 -2.63 2.48
CA ALA A 87 5.51 -2.29 1.09
C ALA A 87 6.48 -3.27 0.42
N TYR A 88 7.57 -3.61 1.10
CA TYR A 88 8.54 -4.60 0.58
C TYR A 88 7.93 -6.00 0.48
N THR A 89 7.20 -6.45 1.51
CA THR A 89 6.54 -7.76 1.48
C THR A 89 5.56 -7.84 0.30
N TYR A 90 4.73 -6.82 0.11
CA TYR A 90 3.82 -6.73 -1.02
C TYR A 90 4.58 -6.74 -2.35
N GLY A 91 5.56 -5.86 -2.53
CA GLY A 91 6.32 -5.75 -3.77
C GLY A 91 7.05 -7.03 -4.15
N ILE A 92 7.72 -7.68 -3.20
CA ILE A 92 8.46 -8.94 -3.44
C ILE A 92 7.53 -10.07 -3.88
N LEU A 93 6.33 -10.17 -3.30
CA LEU A 93 5.36 -11.21 -3.59
C LEU A 93 4.56 -10.96 -4.87
N MET A 94 4.35 -9.68 -5.23
CA MET A 94 3.48 -9.30 -6.34
C MET A 94 4.20 -9.10 -7.67
N VAL A 95 5.55 -9.01 -7.69
CA VAL A 95 6.29 -8.93 -8.97
C VAL A 95 6.17 -10.27 -9.71
N PRO A 96 5.65 -10.31 -10.96
CA PRO A 96 5.57 -11.52 -11.78
C PRO A 96 6.96 -12.11 -12.05
N LEU A 97 7.06 -13.44 -12.15
CA LEU A 97 8.35 -14.14 -12.38
C LEU A 97 9.05 -13.64 -13.64
N ALA A 98 8.30 -13.39 -14.71
CA ALA A 98 8.84 -12.88 -15.96
C ALA A 98 9.49 -11.49 -15.84
N ALA A 99 9.02 -10.65 -14.91
CA ALA A 99 9.54 -9.30 -14.67
C ALA A 99 10.65 -9.28 -13.61
N LYS A 100 10.78 -10.32 -12.79
CA LYS A 100 11.73 -10.34 -11.66
C LYS A 100 13.17 -10.13 -12.09
N ASP A 101 13.62 -10.78 -13.14
CA ASP A 101 15.00 -10.64 -13.60
C ASP A 101 15.31 -9.24 -14.11
N GLN A 102 14.32 -8.56 -14.70
CA GLN A 102 14.44 -7.16 -15.12
C GLN A 102 14.45 -6.19 -13.93
N VAL A 103 13.66 -6.45 -12.88
CA VAL A 103 13.62 -5.61 -11.68
C VAL A 103 14.90 -5.75 -10.86
N TYR A 104 15.44 -6.95 -10.76
CA TYR A 104 16.64 -7.28 -9.96
C TYR A 104 17.92 -7.39 -10.81
N TYR A 105 17.97 -6.77 -11.99
CA TYR A 105 19.10 -6.90 -12.93
C TYR A 105 20.45 -6.52 -12.33
N LEU A 106 20.50 -5.59 -11.38
CA LEU A 106 21.74 -5.14 -10.72
C LEU A 106 22.34 -6.21 -9.79
N PHE A 107 21.53 -7.19 -9.39
CA PHE A 107 21.93 -8.25 -8.46
C PHE A 107 21.98 -9.64 -9.14
N GLY A 108 21.92 -9.68 -10.47
CA GLY A 108 21.95 -10.94 -11.23
C GLY A 108 20.65 -11.75 -11.17
N GLY A 109 19.53 -11.09 -10.88
CA GLY A 109 18.22 -11.69 -10.77
C GLY A 109 17.70 -11.78 -9.34
N SER A 110 16.45 -12.23 -9.18
CA SER A 110 15.81 -12.37 -7.88
C SER A 110 16.12 -13.70 -7.21
N ALA A 111 16.46 -13.68 -5.92
CA ALA A 111 16.57 -14.89 -5.10
C ALA A 111 15.21 -15.52 -4.80
N VAL A 112 14.12 -14.72 -4.81
CA VAL A 112 12.77 -15.18 -4.55
C VAL A 112 12.10 -15.58 -5.86
N LYS A 113 12.12 -16.86 -6.17
CA LYS A 113 11.47 -17.44 -7.36
C LYS A 113 10.00 -17.81 -7.11
N PHE A 114 9.26 -16.93 -6.49
CA PHE A 114 7.84 -17.11 -6.14
C PHE A 114 7.07 -15.82 -6.43
N SER A 115 5.89 -15.94 -7.05
CA SER A 115 5.00 -14.82 -7.36
C SER A 115 3.56 -15.23 -7.14
N LEU A 116 2.79 -14.42 -6.41
CA LEU A 116 1.36 -14.68 -6.18
C LEU A 116 0.52 -14.54 -7.47
N PRO A 117 0.73 -13.53 -8.32
CA PRO A 117 0.03 -13.43 -9.60
C PRO A 117 0.21 -14.66 -10.49
N ASP A 118 1.43 -15.21 -10.55
CA ASP A 118 1.71 -16.40 -11.37
C ASP A 118 1.10 -17.67 -10.75
N LEU A 119 1.11 -17.78 -9.41
CA LEU A 119 0.48 -18.88 -8.70
C LEU A 119 -1.03 -18.94 -8.97
N PHE A 120 -1.72 -17.83 -8.73
CA PHE A 120 -3.17 -17.77 -8.92
C PHE A 120 -3.56 -17.70 -10.39
N GLY A 121 -2.73 -17.11 -11.25
CA GLY A 121 -2.89 -17.14 -12.70
C GLY A 121 -2.83 -18.56 -13.27
N GLY A 122 -1.97 -19.42 -12.69
CA GLY A 122 -1.91 -20.85 -13.02
C GLY A 122 -3.16 -21.65 -12.61
N ILE A 123 -3.84 -21.22 -11.53
CA ILE A 123 -5.03 -21.90 -10.99
C ILE A 123 -6.32 -21.43 -11.70
N PHE A 124 -6.49 -20.12 -11.85
CA PHE A 124 -7.73 -19.49 -12.37
C PHE A 124 -7.65 -19.06 -13.83
N GLY A 125 -6.47 -19.17 -14.45
CA GLY A 125 -6.21 -18.68 -15.79
C GLY A 125 -5.75 -17.21 -15.80
N SER A 126 -4.99 -16.84 -16.84
CA SER A 126 -4.38 -15.50 -16.99
C SER A 126 -5.22 -14.53 -17.84
N GLY A 127 -6.39 -14.95 -18.36
CA GLY A 127 -7.22 -14.16 -19.27
C GLY A 127 -8.66 -13.94 -18.81
N GLY A 128 -9.24 -12.82 -19.23
CA GLY A 128 -10.65 -12.51 -19.00
C GLY A 128 -11.04 -12.43 -17.52
N PHE A 129 -12.16 -13.04 -17.18
CA PHE A 129 -12.68 -13.08 -15.80
C PHE A 129 -11.73 -13.83 -14.83
N GLY A 130 -11.09 -14.91 -15.30
CA GLY A 130 -10.13 -15.68 -14.51
C GLY A 130 -8.90 -14.82 -14.10
N GLY A 131 -8.39 -13.99 -15.02
CA GLY A 131 -7.31 -13.07 -14.76
C GLY A 131 -7.67 -12.00 -13.71
N ALA A 132 -8.89 -11.45 -13.77
CA ALA A 132 -9.35 -10.49 -12.77
C ALA A 132 -9.48 -11.14 -11.38
N VAL A 133 -10.05 -12.35 -11.29
CA VAL A 133 -10.16 -13.10 -10.03
C VAL A 133 -8.77 -13.43 -9.46
N SER A 134 -7.85 -13.90 -10.29
CA SER A 134 -6.48 -14.23 -9.86
C SER A 134 -5.74 -13.01 -9.32
N LEU A 135 -5.93 -11.84 -9.95
CA LEU A 135 -5.30 -10.59 -9.52
C LEU A 135 -5.87 -10.10 -8.18
N VAL A 136 -7.20 -10.07 -8.03
CA VAL A 136 -7.86 -9.69 -6.77
C VAL A 136 -7.42 -10.61 -5.63
N LEU A 137 -7.40 -11.93 -5.86
CA LEU A 137 -7.00 -12.89 -4.85
C LEU A 137 -5.52 -12.76 -4.49
N SER A 138 -4.66 -12.54 -5.47
CA SER A 138 -3.23 -12.28 -5.25
C SER A 138 -3.00 -11.06 -4.38
N VAL A 139 -3.71 -9.95 -4.65
CA VAL A 139 -3.60 -8.72 -3.86
C VAL A 139 -4.10 -8.92 -2.44
N LEU A 140 -5.26 -9.57 -2.25
CA LEU A 140 -5.79 -9.85 -0.91
C LEU A 140 -4.82 -10.70 -0.08
N VAL A 141 -4.30 -11.78 -0.66
CA VAL A 141 -3.33 -12.65 0.02
C VAL A 141 -2.03 -11.90 0.31
N ALA A 142 -1.53 -11.10 -0.64
CA ALA A 142 -0.34 -10.27 -0.44
C ALA A 142 -0.52 -9.26 0.70
N LEU A 143 -1.70 -8.61 0.79
CA LEU A 143 -2.01 -7.68 1.87
C LEU A 143 -2.08 -8.38 3.24
N ILE A 144 -2.70 -9.56 3.31
CA ILE A 144 -2.75 -10.35 4.54
C ILE A 144 -1.34 -10.76 4.97
N LEU A 145 -0.51 -11.25 4.04
CA LEU A 145 0.87 -11.62 4.34
C LEU A 145 1.72 -10.41 4.76
N ALA A 146 1.57 -9.28 4.09
CA ALA A 146 2.23 -8.03 4.47
C ALA A 146 1.82 -7.58 5.88
N GLY A 147 0.53 -7.68 6.20
CA GLY A 147 0.01 -7.41 7.54
C GLY A 147 0.57 -8.37 8.60
N CYS A 148 0.64 -9.68 8.31
CA CYS A 148 1.22 -10.69 9.20
C CYS A 148 2.71 -10.42 9.46
N VAL A 149 3.49 -10.09 8.43
CA VAL A 149 4.90 -9.75 8.59
C VAL A 149 5.05 -8.49 9.46
N ALA A 150 4.31 -7.43 9.16
CA ALA A 150 4.33 -6.21 9.96
C ALA A 150 3.91 -6.47 11.41
N ALA A 151 2.88 -7.30 11.65
CA ALA A 151 2.42 -7.67 12.99
C ALA A 151 3.47 -8.50 13.74
N LEU A 152 4.15 -9.42 13.08
CA LEU A 152 5.24 -10.21 13.68
C LEU A 152 6.36 -9.29 14.19
N PHE A 153 6.81 -8.37 13.36
CA PHE A 153 7.83 -7.40 13.77
C PHE A 153 7.33 -6.44 14.85
N ALA A 154 6.07 -5.99 14.76
CA ALA A 154 5.46 -5.16 15.79
C ALA A 154 5.41 -5.89 17.15
N TRP A 155 5.07 -7.17 17.15
CA TRP A 155 5.07 -7.98 18.36
C TRP A 155 6.50 -8.16 18.94
N LEU A 156 7.46 -8.53 18.06
CA LEU A 156 8.85 -8.76 18.46
C LEU A 156 9.48 -7.51 19.12
N ILE A 157 9.21 -6.34 18.55
CA ILE A 157 9.78 -5.07 19.00
C ILE A 157 8.96 -4.47 20.14
N GLY A 158 7.64 -4.63 20.07
CA GLY A 158 6.71 -4.13 21.07
C GLY A 158 7.05 -4.66 22.46
N LEU A 159 7.41 -5.94 22.58
CA LEU A 159 7.74 -6.56 23.88
C LEU A 159 8.82 -5.82 24.68
N PRO A 160 10.00 -5.50 24.13
CA PRO A 160 11.01 -4.72 24.85
C PRO A 160 10.70 -3.22 24.91
N VAL A 161 10.18 -2.66 23.82
CA VAL A 161 10.03 -1.20 23.65
C VAL A 161 8.88 -0.63 24.47
N LEU A 162 7.77 -1.37 24.65
CA LEU A 162 6.65 -0.94 25.47
C LEU A 162 6.96 -0.84 26.98
N ARG A 163 8.11 -1.37 27.43
CA ARG A 163 8.59 -1.22 28.81
C ARG A 163 9.29 0.12 29.03
N LEU A 164 9.58 0.88 27.97
CA LEU A 164 10.25 2.16 28.05
C LEU A 164 9.26 3.29 28.41
N LYS A 165 9.76 4.34 29.02
CA LYS A 165 8.99 5.57 29.21
C LYS A 165 8.71 6.22 27.85
N SER A 166 7.65 7.02 27.76
CA SER A 166 7.12 7.60 26.52
C SER A 166 8.20 8.24 25.61
N ASP A 167 9.11 9.02 26.19
CA ASP A 167 10.14 9.74 25.43
C ASP A 167 11.17 8.78 24.83
N TYR A 168 11.59 7.77 25.60
CA TYR A 168 12.52 6.73 25.13
C TYR A 168 11.85 5.79 24.12
N LEU A 169 10.56 5.60 24.23
CA LEU A 169 9.76 4.83 23.26
C LEU A 169 9.82 5.48 21.87
N ALA A 170 9.68 6.81 21.79
CA ALA A 170 9.76 7.54 20.52
C ALA A 170 11.12 7.37 19.84
N ILE A 171 12.22 7.52 20.62
CA ILE A 171 13.58 7.37 20.12
C ILE A 171 13.86 5.92 19.68
N ALA A 172 13.45 4.95 20.48
CA ALA A 172 13.66 3.53 20.17
C ALA A 172 12.89 3.11 18.90
N THR A 173 11.64 3.56 18.73
CA THR A 173 10.84 3.24 17.54
C THR A 173 11.37 3.93 16.28
N LEU A 174 11.90 5.15 16.38
CA LEU A 174 12.58 5.82 15.28
C LEU A 174 13.87 5.08 14.89
N GLY A 175 14.71 4.75 15.88
CA GLY A 175 15.94 3.97 15.65
C GLY A 175 15.66 2.63 14.99
N PHE A 176 14.59 1.95 15.41
CA PHE A 176 14.15 0.71 14.77
C PHE A 176 13.74 0.91 13.30
N ALA A 177 12.98 1.94 12.98
CA ALA A 177 12.60 2.23 11.60
C ALA A 177 13.83 2.47 10.71
N GLU A 178 14.87 3.15 11.22
CA GLU A 178 16.13 3.35 10.50
C GLU A 178 16.95 2.07 10.37
N ILE A 179 16.96 1.20 11.38
CA ILE A 179 17.60 -0.12 11.29
C ILE A 179 16.95 -0.96 10.20
N LEU A 180 15.63 -1.03 10.17
CA LEU A 180 14.91 -1.74 9.10
C LEU A 180 15.27 -1.16 7.73
N ARG A 181 15.24 0.16 7.58
CA ARG A 181 15.61 0.82 6.34
C ARG A 181 17.02 0.45 5.89
N ALA A 182 18.00 0.48 6.80
CA ALA A 182 19.37 0.11 6.50
C ALA A 182 19.51 -1.37 6.08
N ILE A 183 18.78 -2.28 6.74
CA ILE A 183 18.75 -3.71 6.40
C ILE A 183 18.18 -3.92 5.00
N PHE A 184 17.03 -3.29 4.68
CA PHE A 184 16.39 -3.46 3.38
C PHE A 184 17.17 -2.81 2.23
N GLN A 185 17.98 -1.79 2.51
CA GLN A 185 18.87 -1.15 1.54
C GLN A 185 20.25 -1.83 1.42
N TRP A 186 20.54 -2.82 2.25
CA TRP A 186 21.82 -3.50 2.24
C TRP A 186 22.04 -4.29 0.95
N GLN A 187 23.21 -4.11 0.31
CA GLN A 187 23.53 -4.72 -0.97
C GLN A 187 23.48 -6.25 -0.98
N LYS A 188 23.88 -6.89 0.14
CA LYS A 188 23.80 -8.35 0.23
C LYS A 188 22.37 -8.90 0.24
N LEU A 189 21.40 -8.08 0.68
CA LEU A 189 19.98 -8.40 0.60
C LEU A 189 19.38 -8.02 -0.76
N GLY A 190 20.15 -7.39 -1.63
CA GLY A 190 19.75 -6.92 -2.95
C GLY A 190 18.98 -7.91 -3.81
N PRO A 191 19.37 -9.20 -3.88
CA PRO A 191 18.61 -10.22 -4.61
C PRO A 191 17.17 -10.44 -4.10
N VAL A 192 16.85 -9.97 -2.90
CA VAL A 192 15.51 -10.08 -2.28
C VAL A 192 14.79 -8.73 -2.27
N THR A 193 15.49 -7.65 -1.87
CA THR A 193 14.89 -6.33 -1.63
C THR A 193 15.13 -5.31 -2.75
N ASN A 194 15.95 -5.66 -3.74
CA ASN A 194 16.46 -4.73 -4.75
C ASN A 194 17.37 -3.61 -4.16
N GLY A 195 17.80 -3.75 -2.91
CA GLY A 195 18.69 -2.79 -2.23
C GLY A 195 18.08 -1.40 -2.14
N ALA A 196 18.83 -0.38 -2.55
CA ALA A 196 18.37 1.01 -2.58
C ALA A 196 17.50 1.34 -3.81
N ASN A 197 17.31 0.40 -4.73
CA ASN A 197 16.54 0.63 -5.94
C ASN A 197 15.05 0.39 -5.70
N MET A 198 14.24 1.05 -6.53
CA MET A 198 12.79 0.90 -6.47
C MET A 198 12.37 -0.46 -7.05
N ILE A 199 11.51 -1.20 -6.34
CA ILE A 199 10.81 -2.35 -6.90
C ILE A 199 9.74 -1.82 -7.85
N LYS A 200 9.73 -2.31 -9.08
CA LYS A 200 8.81 -1.93 -10.15
C LYS A 200 8.08 -3.16 -10.68
N SER A 201 7.15 -2.95 -11.62
CA SER A 201 6.47 -4.03 -12.36
C SER A 201 5.61 -4.96 -11.48
N PHE A 202 5.06 -4.45 -10.39
CA PHE A 202 4.01 -5.14 -9.64
C PHE A 202 2.64 -4.54 -9.97
N PRO A 203 1.55 -5.33 -9.91
CA PRO A 203 0.20 -4.83 -10.14
C PRO A 203 -0.16 -3.68 -9.20
N THR A 204 -0.65 -2.61 -9.79
CA THR A 204 -1.10 -1.40 -9.09
C THR A 204 -2.62 -1.25 -9.21
N PHE A 205 -3.20 -0.25 -8.59
CA PHE A 205 -4.65 0.01 -8.72
C PHE A 205 -5.11 0.26 -10.16
N THR A 206 -4.21 0.67 -11.05
CA THR A 206 -4.52 0.87 -12.48
C THR A 206 -4.69 -0.43 -13.25
N ASP A 207 -4.22 -1.55 -12.71
CA ASP A 207 -4.34 -2.87 -13.35
C ASP A 207 -5.69 -3.54 -13.06
N PHE A 208 -6.46 -2.99 -12.10
CA PHE A 208 -7.86 -3.35 -11.86
C PHE A 208 -8.78 -2.66 -12.87
N ASN A 209 -8.55 -2.89 -14.15
CA ASN A 209 -9.29 -2.26 -15.23
C ASN A 209 -10.20 -3.30 -15.89
N ILE A 210 -11.52 -3.09 -15.87
CA ILE A 210 -12.45 -3.89 -16.65
C ILE A 210 -12.49 -3.28 -18.05
N SER A 211 -11.72 -3.85 -18.96
CA SER A 211 -11.77 -3.51 -20.37
C SER A 211 -13.07 -4.03 -20.99
N GLY A 212 -14.06 -3.19 -21.04
CA GLY A 212 -15.28 -3.43 -21.83
C GLY A 212 -15.05 -3.02 -23.29
N LYS A 213 -15.87 -3.55 -24.21
CA LYS A 213 -15.82 -3.32 -25.66
C LYS A 213 -15.95 -1.83 -26.06
N ASN A 214 -16.39 -0.96 -25.15
CA ASN A 214 -16.68 0.46 -25.38
C ASN A 214 -15.96 1.42 -24.40
N GLY A 215 -14.87 1.03 -23.83
CA GLY A 215 -14.08 1.86 -22.91
C GLY A 215 -13.65 1.11 -21.66
N SER A 216 -12.52 1.49 -21.11
CA SER A 216 -12.01 0.95 -19.85
C SER A 216 -12.64 1.72 -18.70
N VAL A 217 -13.46 1.04 -17.90
CA VAL A 217 -13.90 1.56 -16.59
C VAL A 217 -12.87 1.12 -15.57
N VAL A 218 -12.19 2.09 -14.98
CA VAL A 218 -11.21 1.83 -13.91
C VAL A 218 -11.98 1.68 -12.60
N LEU A 219 -11.95 0.49 -12.02
CA LEU A 219 -12.45 0.23 -10.67
C LEU A 219 -11.25 0.30 -9.70
N TYR A 220 -11.29 1.27 -8.81
CA TYR A 220 -10.32 1.41 -7.72
C TYR A 220 -10.80 0.73 -6.45
#